data_b785e135c729d14dc3eca91e26458821
#
_entry.id   b785e135c729d14dc3eca91e26458821
#
_cell.length_a   1.000
_cell.length_b   1.000
_cell.length_c   1.000
_cell.angle_alpha   90.00
_cell.angle_beta   90.00
_cell.angle_gamma   90.00
#
_symmetry.space_group_name_H-M   'P 1'
#
loop_
_entity.id
_entity.type
_entity.pdbx_description
1 polymer ?
#
loop_
_entity_poly.entity_id
_entity_poly.type
_entity_poly.pdbx_seq_one_letter_code
_entity_poly.pdbx_strand_id
1 'polypeptide(L)'
;RKGSEISGIVVGEIKSVENHPDSKKLHLLKIDAGEDELIDVVCGAPNVRVGLKTAFAKVGAKIGEITITPRALAGFTSNGMCCSEAEIGISDDNSGIMEITDDVKNGTDLKDIYEIDDIVFEVDNKSLTNRPDLWGHYGIAREFAALAGRELKPFDLDDLKAYDGLKKIDMKIEDTLCQRYSCLQIENINRNVSPVNMRIRLFYCGMRAINYLADLTNYLMLEMGQPMHAFDSRKVEKIRIKRFDKPFTFKTLDGVERNIDENTLMICNGNTPVAIAGIMGGLDSEIVDDTTTLTLESATFNAVSVRKSTVRLAHRTDASMRYEKCLDPEMTVTAIARFVYLLKKYDSDIKVVSSLTDEYAFRYDTVVLDFDKNFVDRYTGIETVSYTHLRAHET
;
A
#
# COMPACT_ATOMS: atom_id res chain seq x y z
N ARG A 1 -18.27 0.06 -9.56
CA ARG A 1 -18.48 -1.18 -8.82
C ARG A 1 -17.47 -2.20 -9.31
N LYS A 2 -16.75 -2.89 -8.40
CA LYS A 2 -15.74 -3.92 -8.70
C LYS A 2 -16.31 -5.28 -8.36
N GLY A 3 -15.85 -6.33 -9.02
CA GLY A 3 -16.21 -7.73 -8.73
C GLY A 3 -17.63 -8.15 -9.13
N SER A 4 -18.50 -7.21 -9.51
CA SER A 4 -19.89 -7.54 -9.91
C SER A 4 -19.99 -8.36 -11.19
N GLU A 5 -18.92 -8.39 -11.97
CA GLU A 5 -18.85 -9.05 -13.28
C GLU A 5 -18.43 -10.52 -13.21
N ILE A 6 -18.03 -11.00 -12.00
CA ILE A 6 -17.60 -12.38 -11.79
C ILE A 6 -18.55 -13.12 -10.85
N SER A 7 -18.79 -14.40 -11.14
CA SER A 7 -19.60 -15.29 -10.29
C SER A 7 -19.27 -16.75 -10.56
N GLY A 8 -19.46 -17.62 -9.55
CA GLY A 8 -19.24 -19.07 -9.67
C GLY A 8 -17.76 -19.46 -9.74
N ILE A 9 -16.87 -18.62 -9.19
CA ILE A 9 -15.44 -18.90 -9.07
C ILE A 9 -15.18 -19.40 -7.66
N VAL A 10 -14.66 -20.59 -7.55
CA VAL A 10 -14.44 -21.28 -6.28
C VAL A 10 -12.97 -21.66 -6.08
N VAL A 11 -12.61 -22.03 -4.86
CA VAL A 11 -11.33 -22.66 -4.59
C VAL A 11 -11.31 -24.06 -5.18
N GLY A 12 -10.40 -24.30 -6.13
CA GLY A 12 -10.15 -25.61 -6.71
C GLY A 12 -8.74 -26.08 -6.38
N GLU A 13 -8.57 -27.31 -5.93
CA GLU A 13 -7.25 -27.91 -5.68
C GLU A 13 -6.88 -28.88 -6.80
N ILE A 14 -5.66 -28.73 -7.33
CA ILE A 14 -5.13 -29.62 -8.37
C ILE A 14 -4.72 -30.94 -7.73
N LYS A 15 -5.43 -32.02 -8.05
CA LYS A 15 -5.15 -33.37 -7.54
C LYS A 15 -4.23 -34.17 -8.44
N SER A 16 -4.23 -33.93 -9.76
CA SER A 16 -3.28 -34.52 -10.69
C SER A 16 -2.90 -33.56 -11.79
N VAL A 17 -1.69 -33.71 -12.31
CA VAL A 17 -1.14 -32.99 -13.46
C VAL A 17 -0.50 -34.01 -14.40
N GLU A 18 -0.99 -34.06 -15.64
CA GLU A 18 -0.41 -34.87 -16.71
C GLU A 18 -0.04 -34.00 -17.90
N ASN A 19 1.04 -34.31 -18.60
CA ASN A 19 1.39 -33.58 -19.81
C ASN A 19 0.41 -33.94 -20.93
N HIS A 20 -0.02 -32.93 -21.68
CA HIS A 20 -0.82 -33.18 -22.86
C HIS A 20 -0.03 -33.93 -23.94
N PRO A 21 -0.55 -35.02 -24.54
CA PRO A 21 0.22 -35.86 -25.48
C PRO A 21 0.67 -35.07 -26.73
N ASP A 22 -0.15 -34.16 -27.21
CA ASP A 22 0.07 -33.44 -28.49
C ASP A 22 0.47 -31.97 -28.27
N SER A 23 0.74 -31.53 -27.03
CA SER A 23 1.09 -30.14 -26.73
C SER A 23 2.18 -30.05 -25.65
N LYS A 24 3.24 -29.29 -25.92
CA LYS A 24 4.29 -29.01 -24.93
C LYS A 24 3.91 -27.98 -23.89
N LYS A 25 2.80 -27.25 -24.10
CA LYS A 25 2.36 -26.15 -23.23
C LYS A 25 1.11 -26.46 -22.40
N LEU A 26 0.35 -27.49 -22.81
CA LEU A 26 -0.91 -27.83 -22.15
C LEU A 26 -0.69 -28.97 -21.15
N HIS A 27 -1.43 -28.89 -20.05
CA HIS A 27 -1.50 -29.92 -19.02
C HIS A 27 -2.96 -30.36 -18.84
N LEU A 28 -3.13 -31.66 -18.59
CA LEU A 28 -4.42 -32.25 -18.22
C LEU A 28 -4.46 -32.31 -16.69
N LEU A 29 -5.43 -31.64 -16.11
CA LEU A 29 -5.58 -31.50 -14.67
C LEU A 29 -6.84 -32.21 -14.20
N LYS A 30 -6.82 -32.73 -12.98
CA LYS A 30 -8.00 -33.11 -12.22
C LYS A 30 -8.13 -32.17 -11.02
N ILE A 31 -9.26 -31.47 -10.96
CA ILE A 31 -9.52 -30.43 -9.96
C ILE A 31 -10.57 -30.94 -8.98
N ASP A 32 -10.27 -30.84 -7.69
CA ASP A 32 -11.22 -30.95 -6.60
C ASP A 32 -11.82 -29.57 -6.29
N ALA A 33 -13.03 -29.35 -6.70
CA ALA A 33 -13.79 -28.11 -6.47
C ALA A 33 -14.87 -28.29 -5.39
N GLY A 34 -14.67 -29.23 -4.47
CA GLY A 34 -15.59 -29.53 -3.37
C GLY A 34 -16.82 -30.33 -3.79
N GLU A 35 -16.78 -31.00 -4.96
CA GLU A 35 -17.80 -31.92 -5.47
C GLU A 35 -17.36 -33.38 -5.27
N ASP A 36 -18.31 -34.33 -5.43
CA ASP A 36 -18.01 -35.74 -5.23
C ASP A 36 -17.02 -36.32 -6.26
N GLU A 37 -17.00 -35.72 -7.47
CA GLU A 37 -16.12 -36.13 -8.56
C GLU A 37 -15.09 -35.05 -8.91
N LEU A 38 -13.90 -35.50 -9.30
CA LEU A 38 -12.83 -34.60 -9.81
C LEU A 38 -13.18 -34.10 -11.21
N ILE A 39 -12.94 -32.84 -11.47
CA ILE A 39 -13.25 -32.17 -12.72
C ILE A 39 -12.03 -32.20 -13.64
N ASP A 40 -12.24 -32.68 -14.89
CA ASP A 40 -11.20 -32.66 -15.92
C ASP A 40 -11.06 -31.26 -16.54
N VAL A 41 -9.84 -30.74 -16.53
CA VAL A 41 -9.52 -29.38 -16.99
C VAL A 41 -8.24 -29.40 -17.82
N VAL A 42 -8.21 -28.65 -18.91
CA VAL A 42 -7.01 -28.42 -19.72
C VAL A 42 -6.48 -27.03 -19.38
N CYS A 43 -5.22 -26.93 -18.95
CA CYS A 43 -4.59 -25.68 -18.53
C CYS A 43 -3.22 -25.49 -19.18
N GLY A 44 -2.95 -24.27 -19.64
CA GLY A 44 -1.66 -23.90 -20.24
C GLY A 44 -0.75 -23.07 -19.30
N ALA A 45 -1.12 -22.88 -18.05
CA ALA A 45 -0.34 -22.07 -17.12
C ALA A 45 0.96 -22.78 -16.71
N PRO A 46 2.07 -22.04 -16.54
CA PRO A 46 3.38 -22.62 -16.24
C PRO A 46 3.53 -23.07 -14.78
N ASN A 47 2.68 -22.58 -13.88
CA ASN A 47 2.81 -22.82 -12.44
C ASN A 47 1.90 -23.94 -11.91
N VAL A 48 1.29 -24.73 -12.80
CA VAL A 48 0.45 -25.85 -12.38
C VAL A 48 1.27 -26.92 -11.66
N ARG A 49 0.78 -27.38 -10.51
CA ARG A 49 1.38 -28.47 -9.73
C ARG A 49 0.34 -29.13 -8.83
N VAL A 50 0.58 -30.38 -8.49
CA VAL A 50 -0.28 -31.13 -7.57
C VAL A 50 -0.28 -30.45 -6.20
N GLY A 51 -1.45 -30.31 -5.59
CA GLY A 51 -1.67 -29.67 -4.29
C GLY A 51 -1.84 -28.15 -4.36
N LEU A 52 -1.69 -27.51 -5.54
CA LEU A 52 -1.94 -26.09 -5.68
C LEU A 52 -3.45 -25.83 -5.58
N LYS A 53 -3.85 -24.93 -4.66
CA LYS A 53 -5.18 -24.34 -4.64
C LYS A 53 -5.19 -23.08 -5.52
N THR A 54 -6.22 -22.97 -6.35
CA THR A 54 -6.34 -21.89 -7.34
C THR A 54 -7.77 -21.41 -7.48
N ALA A 55 -7.95 -20.23 -8.09
CA ALA A 55 -9.25 -19.74 -8.53
C ALA A 55 -9.77 -20.59 -9.67
N PHE A 56 -10.84 -21.35 -9.43
CA PHE A 56 -11.44 -22.24 -10.42
C PHE A 56 -12.84 -21.77 -10.82
N ALA A 57 -12.99 -21.40 -12.08
CA ALA A 57 -14.26 -21.05 -12.68
C ALA A 57 -14.99 -22.33 -13.15
N LYS A 58 -16.08 -22.68 -12.48
CA LYS A 58 -16.94 -23.83 -12.85
C LYS A 58 -17.65 -23.57 -14.17
N VAL A 59 -18.17 -24.64 -14.79
CA VAL A 59 -19.13 -24.50 -15.90
C VAL A 59 -20.33 -23.69 -15.43
N GLY A 60 -20.70 -22.65 -16.19
CA GLY A 60 -21.74 -21.68 -15.84
C GLY A 60 -21.21 -20.44 -15.07
N ALA A 61 -19.96 -20.44 -14.62
CA ALA A 61 -19.33 -19.26 -14.03
C ALA A 61 -19.25 -18.12 -15.04
N LYS A 62 -19.28 -16.88 -14.53
CA LYS A 62 -19.14 -15.67 -15.34
C LYS A 62 -17.83 -14.95 -15.00
N ILE A 63 -17.13 -14.50 -16.04
CA ILE A 63 -15.95 -13.66 -15.97
C ILE A 63 -16.13 -12.55 -17.00
N GLY A 64 -16.52 -11.36 -16.55
CA GLY A 64 -16.94 -10.28 -17.43
C GLY A 64 -18.14 -10.70 -18.28
N GLU A 65 -17.99 -10.60 -19.59
CA GLU A 65 -19.02 -11.01 -20.58
C GLU A 65 -18.98 -12.51 -20.92
N ILE A 66 -17.96 -13.24 -20.45
CA ILE A 66 -17.73 -14.64 -20.79
C ILE A 66 -18.46 -15.54 -19.79
N THR A 67 -19.24 -16.50 -20.29
CA THR A 67 -19.76 -17.60 -19.48
C THR A 67 -18.93 -18.86 -19.77
N ILE A 68 -18.42 -19.48 -18.73
CA ILE A 68 -17.60 -20.70 -18.83
C ILE A 68 -18.49 -21.85 -19.28
N THR A 69 -18.11 -22.49 -20.37
CA THR A 69 -18.77 -23.68 -20.93
C THR A 69 -17.74 -24.79 -21.16
N PRO A 70 -18.14 -26.07 -21.19
CA PRO A 70 -17.25 -27.14 -21.60
C PRO A 70 -16.63 -26.83 -22.95
N ARG A 71 -15.32 -26.94 -23.06
CA ARG A 71 -14.57 -26.60 -24.29
C ARG A 71 -13.58 -27.70 -24.64
N ALA A 72 -13.62 -28.13 -25.90
CA ALA A 72 -12.60 -29.03 -26.42
C ALA A 72 -11.31 -28.25 -26.73
N LEU A 73 -10.19 -28.67 -26.14
CA LEU A 73 -8.85 -28.10 -26.34
C LEU A 73 -7.90 -29.24 -26.72
N ALA A 74 -7.39 -29.20 -27.93
CA ALA A 74 -6.46 -30.21 -28.48
C ALA A 74 -6.89 -31.67 -28.25
N GLY A 75 -8.20 -31.97 -28.42
CA GLY A 75 -8.75 -33.33 -28.29
C GLY A 75 -9.27 -33.72 -26.89
N PHE A 76 -9.07 -32.90 -25.89
CA PHE A 76 -9.57 -33.11 -24.52
C PHE A 76 -10.62 -32.06 -24.15
N THR A 77 -11.63 -32.45 -23.39
CA THR A 77 -12.67 -31.52 -22.92
C THR A 77 -12.26 -30.91 -21.58
N SER A 78 -12.21 -29.58 -21.51
CA SER A 78 -12.04 -28.82 -20.27
C SER A 78 -13.41 -28.45 -19.72
N ASN A 79 -13.74 -28.89 -18.50
CA ASN A 79 -15.00 -28.64 -17.82
C ASN A 79 -14.86 -27.52 -16.77
N GLY A 80 -14.18 -26.44 -17.13
CA GLY A 80 -13.92 -25.28 -16.28
C GLY A 80 -12.62 -24.60 -16.68
N MET A 81 -12.24 -23.60 -15.92
CA MET A 81 -11.05 -22.81 -16.17
C MET A 81 -10.34 -22.45 -14.85
N CYS A 82 -9.04 -22.76 -14.73
CA CYS A 82 -8.20 -22.20 -13.70
C CYS A 82 -7.84 -20.75 -14.12
N CYS A 83 -8.07 -19.80 -13.24
CA CYS A 83 -7.98 -18.39 -13.56
C CYS A 83 -6.70 -17.73 -12.99
N SER A 84 -6.12 -16.83 -13.74
CA SER A 84 -5.14 -15.86 -13.22
C SER A 84 -5.85 -14.76 -12.41
N GLU A 85 -5.07 -14.00 -11.66
CA GLU A 85 -5.60 -12.83 -10.92
C GLU A 85 -6.11 -11.75 -11.88
N ALA A 86 -5.46 -11.57 -13.04
CA ALA A 86 -5.89 -10.62 -14.06
C ALA A 86 -7.24 -11.00 -14.68
N GLU A 87 -7.47 -12.29 -14.96
CA GLU A 87 -8.74 -12.77 -15.53
C GLU A 87 -9.93 -12.52 -14.59
N ILE A 88 -9.73 -12.62 -13.29
CA ILE A 88 -10.79 -12.32 -12.30
C ILE A 88 -10.82 -10.85 -11.86
N GLY A 89 -9.92 -10.01 -12.41
CA GLY A 89 -9.94 -8.55 -12.25
C GLY A 89 -9.50 -8.05 -10.87
N ILE A 90 -8.59 -8.79 -10.20
CA ILE A 90 -8.06 -8.42 -8.88
C ILE A 90 -6.59 -7.99 -8.88
N SER A 91 -5.89 -8.16 -9.99
CA SER A 91 -4.55 -7.62 -10.24
C SER A 91 -4.25 -7.57 -11.74
N ASP A 92 -3.04 -7.17 -12.11
CA ASP A 92 -2.52 -7.23 -13.49
C ASP A 92 -1.75 -8.54 -13.77
N ASP A 93 -1.62 -9.42 -12.77
CA ASP A 93 -0.79 -10.61 -12.91
C ASP A 93 -1.50 -11.67 -13.78
N ASN A 94 -0.88 -11.93 -14.92
CA ASN A 94 -1.28 -12.95 -15.90
C ASN A 94 -0.14 -13.94 -16.18
N SER A 95 0.85 -14.03 -15.28
CA SER A 95 2.01 -14.92 -15.44
C SER A 95 1.70 -16.40 -15.22
N GLY A 96 0.60 -16.67 -14.51
CA GLY A 96 0.11 -18.02 -14.18
C GLY A 96 -1.29 -17.99 -13.62
N ILE A 97 -1.76 -19.14 -13.15
CA ILE A 97 -3.01 -19.21 -12.39
C ILE A 97 -2.82 -18.68 -10.97
N MET A 98 -3.87 -18.09 -10.40
CA MET A 98 -3.85 -17.58 -9.04
C MET A 98 -3.46 -18.67 -8.04
N GLU A 99 -2.50 -18.37 -7.15
CA GLU A 99 -2.10 -19.26 -6.07
C GLU A 99 -2.77 -18.86 -4.75
N ILE A 100 -3.57 -19.77 -4.20
CA ILE A 100 -4.25 -19.59 -2.92
C ILE A 100 -3.47 -20.34 -1.86
N THR A 101 -2.84 -19.60 -0.96
CA THR A 101 -2.03 -20.15 0.16
C THR A 101 -2.80 -20.20 1.48
N ASP A 102 -3.97 -19.58 1.52
CA ASP A 102 -4.83 -19.59 2.69
C ASP A 102 -5.40 -20.99 2.95
N ASP A 103 -5.57 -21.35 4.22
CA ASP A 103 -6.18 -22.63 4.61
C ASP A 103 -7.70 -22.55 4.48
N VAL A 104 -8.18 -22.76 3.27
CA VAL A 104 -9.59 -22.69 2.89
C VAL A 104 -10.06 -23.99 2.26
N LYS A 105 -11.34 -24.30 2.46
CA LYS A 105 -11.95 -25.52 1.94
C LYS A 105 -12.15 -25.43 0.42
N ASN A 106 -11.86 -26.53 -0.30
CA ASN A 106 -12.19 -26.64 -1.72
C ASN A 106 -13.70 -26.44 -1.96
N GLY A 107 -14.05 -25.76 -3.05
CA GLY A 107 -15.43 -25.43 -3.38
C GLY A 107 -15.97 -24.15 -2.72
N THR A 108 -15.22 -23.49 -1.82
CA THR A 108 -15.64 -22.22 -1.24
C THR A 108 -15.59 -21.12 -2.31
N ASP A 109 -16.63 -20.30 -2.40
CA ASP A 109 -16.66 -19.15 -3.33
C ASP A 109 -15.56 -18.14 -2.96
N LEU A 110 -14.84 -17.63 -3.95
CA LEU A 110 -13.77 -16.67 -3.72
C LEU A 110 -14.26 -15.38 -3.06
N LYS A 111 -15.49 -14.97 -3.31
CA LYS A 111 -16.09 -13.78 -2.70
C LYS A 111 -16.41 -13.93 -1.22
N ASP A 112 -16.48 -15.18 -0.73
CA ASP A 112 -16.63 -15.45 0.71
C ASP A 112 -15.31 -15.36 1.46
N ILE A 113 -14.18 -15.42 0.73
CA ILE A 113 -12.83 -15.43 1.30
C ILE A 113 -12.16 -14.07 1.12
N TYR A 114 -12.32 -13.47 -0.07
CA TYR A 114 -11.63 -12.25 -0.48
C TYR A 114 -12.61 -11.12 -0.76
N GLU A 115 -12.15 -9.89 -0.47
CA GLU A 115 -12.91 -8.64 -0.65
C GLU A 115 -12.98 -8.22 -2.14
N ILE A 116 -13.47 -9.12 -3.00
CA ILE A 116 -13.53 -8.92 -4.44
C ILE A 116 -14.67 -7.95 -4.81
N ASP A 117 -15.84 -8.07 -4.16
CA ASP A 117 -16.95 -7.16 -4.38
C ASP A 117 -16.76 -5.87 -3.61
N ASP A 118 -16.58 -4.75 -4.32
CA ASP A 118 -16.39 -3.44 -3.71
C ASP A 118 -17.00 -2.31 -4.54
N ILE A 119 -17.16 -1.14 -3.90
CA ILE A 119 -17.55 0.10 -4.54
C ILE A 119 -16.44 1.11 -4.37
N VAL A 120 -15.70 1.34 -5.44
CA VAL A 120 -14.65 2.36 -5.50
C VAL A 120 -15.21 3.58 -6.21
N PHE A 121 -15.00 4.75 -5.63
CA PHE A 121 -15.33 6.03 -6.24
C PHE A 121 -14.16 7.01 -6.05
N GLU A 122 -13.94 7.79 -7.07
CA GLU A 122 -12.92 8.85 -7.04
C GLU A 122 -13.55 10.16 -6.54
N VAL A 123 -12.83 10.85 -5.66
CA VAL A 123 -13.22 12.16 -5.17
C VAL A 123 -12.32 13.21 -5.83
N ASP A 124 -12.79 13.82 -6.92
CA ASP A 124 -12.15 15.00 -7.53
C ASP A 124 -12.87 16.26 -7.07
N ASN A 125 -12.29 16.91 -6.06
CA ASN A 125 -12.85 18.17 -5.53
C ASN A 125 -11.73 19.16 -5.22
N LYS A 126 -11.65 20.22 -6.02
CA LYS A 126 -10.63 21.27 -5.86
C LYS A 126 -10.74 22.03 -4.54
N SER A 127 -11.92 22.05 -3.90
CA SER A 127 -12.14 22.67 -2.59
C SER A 127 -11.47 21.93 -1.44
N LEU A 128 -10.99 20.69 -1.65
CA LEU A 128 -10.31 19.88 -0.65
C LEU A 128 -8.77 19.95 -0.76
N THR A 129 -8.23 20.83 -1.60
CA THR A 129 -6.78 20.92 -1.86
C THR A 129 -5.98 21.30 -0.61
N ASN A 130 -6.58 22.04 0.33
CA ASN A 130 -6.00 22.46 1.60
C ASN A 130 -6.20 21.44 2.75
N ARG A 131 -6.79 20.29 2.47
CA ARG A 131 -7.09 19.24 3.44
C ARG A 131 -6.16 18.04 3.20
N PRO A 132 -4.92 18.07 3.73
CA PRO A 132 -3.97 16.95 3.55
C PRO A 132 -4.48 15.64 4.13
N ASP A 133 -5.29 15.70 5.19
CA ASP A 133 -5.92 14.55 5.83
C ASP A 133 -6.87 13.78 4.90
N LEU A 134 -7.48 14.43 3.91
CA LEU A 134 -8.40 13.80 2.95
C LEU A 134 -7.67 13.10 1.79
N TRP A 135 -6.34 13.10 1.79
CA TRP A 135 -5.52 12.32 0.85
C TRP A 135 -5.27 10.88 1.31
N GLY A 136 -6.00 10.46 2.34
CA GLY A 136 -6.08 9.09 2.84
C GLY A 136 -7.51 8.67 3.13
N HIS A 137 -7.78 7.37 3.05
CA HIS A 137 -9.13 6.81 3.28
C HIS A 137 -9.65 7.11 4.69
N TYR A 138 -8.76 7.10 5.69
CA TYR A 138 -9.14 7.38 7.07
C TYR A 138 -9.62 8.81 7.28
N GLY A 139 -8.99 9.79 6.62
CA GLY A 139 -9.44 11.18 6.66
C GLY A 139 -10.83 11.34 6.02
N ILE A 140 -11.06 10.69 4.88
CA ILE A 140 -12.40 10.65 4.24
C ILE A 140 -13.41 9.96 5.15
N ALA A 141 -13.04 8.84 5.79
CA ALA A 141 -13.91 8.13 6.73
C ALA A 141 -14.27 9.02 7.93
N ARG A 142 -13.32 9.80 8.46
CA ARG A 142 -13.55 10.75 9.54
C ARG A 142 -14.52 11.86 9.14
N GLU A 143 -14.34 12.44 7.96
CA GLU A 143 -15.25 13.45 7.42
C GLU A 143 -16.67 12.88 7.24
N PHE A 144 -16.77 11.68 6.65
CA PHE A 144 -18.05 11.00 6.48
C PHE A 144 -18.71 10.67 7.83
N ALA A 145 -17.96 10.20 8.82
CA ALA A 145 -18.46 9.89 10.14
C ALA A 145 -19.06 11.14 10.82
N ALA A 146 -18.35 12.28 10.72
CA ALA A 146 -18.84 13.55 11.25
C ALA A 146 -20.14 14.00 10.57
N LEU A 147 -20.21 13.92 9.24
CA LEU A 147 -21.40 14.30 8.46
C LEU A 147 -22.59 13.37 8.71
N ALA A 148 -22.33 12.08 8.89
CA ALA A 148 -23.38 11.06 9.10
C ALA A 148 -23.78 10.89 10.58
N GLY A 149 -23.15 11.61 11.51
CA GLY A 149 -23.35 11.45 12.94
C GLY A 149 -22.97 10.05 13.46
N ARG A 150 -21.93 9.46 12.88
CA ARG A 150 -21.44 8.13 13.24
C ARG A 150 -20.10 8.21 13.97
N GLU A 151 -19.82 7.22 14.81
CA GLU A 151 -18.53 7.07 15.44
C GLU A 151 -17.48 6.56 14.46
N LEU A 152 -16.30 7.19 14.46
CA LEU A 152 -15.13 6.73 13.71
C LEU A 152 -14.39 5.67 14.52
N LYS A 153 -14.12 4.51 13.91
CA LYS A 153 -13.29 3.48 14.52
C LYS A 153 -11.82 3.94 14.54
N PRO A 154 -11.14 3.86 15.70
CA PRO A 154 -9.73 4.21 15.78
C PRO A 154 -8.87 3.20 15.02
N PHE A 155 -7.61 3.57 14.75
CA PHE A 155 -6.62 2.62 14.26
C PHE A 155 -6.23 1.62 15.37
N ASP A 156 -6.04 0.36 14.96
CA ASP A 156 -5.26 -0.58 15.76
C ASP A 156 -3.78 -0.26 15.56
N LEU A 157 -3.08 0.03 16.63
CA LEU A 157 -1.68 0.45 16.64
C LEU A 157 -0.85 -0.48 17.51
N ASP A 158 0.43 -0.63 17.17
CA ASP A 158 1.40 -1.28 18.06
C ASP A 158 1.86 -0.31 19.15
N ASP A 159 2.19 -0.82 20.33
CA ASP A 159 2.74 -0.01 21.41
C ASP A 159 4.24 0.18 21.25
N LEU A 160 4.63 1.28 20.60
CA LEU A 160 6.04 1.60 20.37
C LEU A 160 6.86 1.80 21.65
N LYS A 161 6.22 2.10 22.80
CA LYS A 161 6.89 2.24 24.10
C LYS A 161 7.48 0.91 24.59
N ALA A 162 6.94 -0.21 24.13
CA ALA A 162 7.49 -1.53 24.43
C ALA A 162 8.96 -1.68 23.97
N TYR A 163 9.44 -0.80 23.08
CA TYR A 163 10.79 -0.83 22.52
C TYR A 163 11.73 0.24 23.06
N ASP A 164 11.33 1.07 24.02
CA ASP A 164 12.10 2.20 24.55
C ASP A 164 13.47 1.81 25.11
N GLY A 165 13.63 0.54 25.55
CA GLY A 165 14.90 0.01 26.06
C GLY A 165 15.91 -0.38 24.98
N LEU A 166 15.55 -0.35 23.71
CA LEU A 166 16.41 -0.75 22.60
C LEU A 166 17.28 0.42 22.12
N LYS A 167 18.34 0.11 21.34
CA LYS A 167 19.25 1.11 20.77
C LYS A 167 18.52 1.97 19.73
N LYS A 168 18.79 3.27 19.75
CA LYS A 168 18.35 4.20 18.70
C LYS A 168 19.17 4.03 17.41
N ILE A 169 18.55 4.33 16.29
CA ILE A 169 19.21 4.43 14.99
C ILE A 169 20.08 5.71 14.98
N ASP A 170 21.24 5.66 14.35
CA ASP A 170 22.07 6.86 14.11
C ASP A 170 21.42 7.71 13.00
N MET A 171 20.55 8.62 13.42
CA MET A 171 19.79 9.50 12.55
C MET A 171 19.90 10.95 12.99
N LYS A 172 20.02 11.88 12.02
CA LYS A 172 20.08 13.31 12.29
C LYS A 172 19.46 14.12 11.14
N ILE A 173 18.65 15.09 11.51
CA ILE A 173 18.17 16.13 10.59
C ILE A 173 19.25 17.23 10.53
N GLU A 174 19.83 17.46 9.35
CA GLU A 174 20.86 18.47 9.11
C GLU A 174 20.34 19.63 8.25
N ASP A 175 19.06 19.65 7.91
CA ASP A 175 18.44 20.69 7.08
C ASP A 175 17.04 21.08 7.57
N THR A 176 16.74 22.37 7.58
CA THR A 176 15.46 22.93 8.02
C THR A 176 14.28 22.59 7.12
N LEU A 177 14.51 21.99 5.95
CA LEU A 177 13.45 21.52 5.06
C LEU A 177 12.84 20.18 5.52
N CYS A 178 13.42 19.51 6.52
CA CYS A 178 12.79 18.37 7.20
C CYS A 178 12.28 18.81 8.57
N GLN A 179 10.98 18.74 8.77
CA GLN A 179 10.36 19.17 10.03
C GLN A 179 10.41 18.08 11.10
N ARG A 180 10.10 16.83 10.71
CA ARG A 180 10.15 15.67 11.58
C ARG A 180 10.59 14.45 10.78
N TYR A 181 11.43 13.64 11.40
CA TYR A 181 11.83 12.35 10.83
C TYR A 181 11.78 11.29 11.92
N SER A 182 10.99 10.27 11.69
CA SER A 182 10.82 9.14 12.60
C SER A 182 11.24 7.86 11.89
N CYS A 183 12.00 7.01 12.56
CA CYS A 183 12.43 5.73 12.00
C CYS A 183 12.50 4.63 13.04
N LEU A 184 12.36 3.39 12.58
CA LEU A 184 12.36 2.16 13.37
C LEU A 184 13.00 1.02 12.58
N GLN A 185 13.76 0.15 13.25
CA GLN A 185 14.36 -1.01 12.60
C GLN A 185 13.67 -2.30 12.99
N ILE A 186 13.41 -3.14 11.98
CA ILE A 186 12.70 -4.41 12.12
C ILE A 186 13.50 -5.51 11.43
N GLU A 187 13.59 -6.68 12.04
CA GLU A 187 14.29 -7.86 11.55
C GLU A 187 13.37 -9.08 11.51
N ASN A 188 13.91 -10.15 10.95
CA ASN A 188 13.24 -11.45 10.85
C ASN A 188 11.94 -11.41 10.04
N ILE A 189 11.97 -10.66 8.93
CA ILE A 189 10.86 -10.58 7.98
C ILE A 189 10.98 -11.79 7.06
N ASN A 190 9.92 -12.60 7.00
CA ASN A 190 9.90 -13.85 6.26
C ASN A 190 8.88 -13.84 5.11
N ARG A 191 8.02 -12.83 5.07
CA ARG A 191 6.96 -12.75 4.07
C ARG A 191 7.35 -11.81 2.93
N ASN A 192 7.32 -12.33 1.70
CA ASN A 192 7.62 -11.53 0.50
C ASN A 192 6.38 -11.13 -0.30
N VAL A 193 5.26 -11.85 -0.13
CA VAL A 193 4.02 -11.63 -0.89
C VAL A 193 2.96 -11.05 0.04
N SER A 194 2.33 -9.98 -0.41
CA SER A 194 1.25 -9.31 0.33
C SER A 194 0.00 -10.20 0.46
N PRO A 195 -0.76 -10.08 1.55
CA PRO A 195 -2.07 -10.71 1.67
C PRO A 195 -2.98 -10.35 0.48
N VAL A 196 -3.78 -11.31 0.03
CA VAL A 196 -4.63 -11.14 -1.17
C VAL A 196 -5.53 -9.90 -1.05
N ASN A 197 -6.21 -9.70 0.07
CA ASN A 197 -7.06 -8.53 0.27
C ASN A 197 -6.29 -7.19 0.23
N MET A 198 -5.04 -7.16 0.67
CA MET A 198 -4.19 -5.97 0.54
C MET A 198 -3.89 -5.68 -0.94
N ARG A 199 -3.54 -6.71 -1.73
CA ARG A 199 -3.27 -6.59 -3.18
C ARG A 199 -4.51 -6.13 -3.94
N ILE A 200 -5.69 -6.70 -3.64
CA ILE A 200 -6.97 -6.29 -4.22
C ILE A 200 -7.24 -4.81 -3.96
N ARG A 201 -7.12 -4.35 -2.71
CA ARG A 201 -7.36 -2.94 -2.34
C ARG A 201 -6.39 -1.99 -3.03
N LEU A 202 -5.09 -2.34 -3.09
CA LEU A 202 -4.09 -1.57 -3.83
C LEU A 202 -4.47 -1.46 -5.30
N PHE A 203 -4.78 -2.59 -5.94
CA PHE A 203 -5.16 -2.64 -7.35
C PHE A 203 -6.43 -1.82 -7.64
N TYR A 204 -7.46 -1.91 -6.79
CA TYR A 204 -8.69 -1.13 -6.94
C TYR A 204 -8.47 0.38 -6.77
N CYS A 205 -7.43 0.77 -6.05
CA CYS A 205 -6.99 2.16 -5.91
C CYS A 205 -5.95 2.58 -6.97
N GLY A 206 -5.71 1.77 -8.00
CA GLY A 206 -4.80 2.08 -9.09
C GLY A 206 -3.32 1.87 -8.79
N MET A 207 -2.99 1.13 -7.73
CA MET A 207 -1.61 0.79 -7.36
C MET A 207 -1.31 -0.67 -7.67
N ARG A 208 -0.18 -0.92 -8.33
CA ARG A 208 0.30 -2.27 -8.56
C ARG A 208 0.99 -2.81 -7.30
N ALA A 209 0.65 -4.03 -6.90
CA ALA A 209 1.39 -4.75 -5.88
C ALA A 209 2.77 -5.20 -6.42
N ILE A 210 3.82 -5.08 -5.60
CA ILE A 210 5.22 -5.35 -5.96
C ILE A 210 5.78 -6.44 -5.05
N ASN A 211 5.94 -6.10 -3.76
CA ASN A 211 6.35 -7.00 -2.70
C ASN A 211 5.73 -6.54 -1.38
N TYR A 212 5.70 -7.41 -0.37
CA TYR A 212 4.95 -7.15 0.85
C TYR A 212 5.35 -5.85 1.57
N LEU A 213 6.63 -5.52 1.64
CA LEU A 213 7.08 -4.33 2.38
C LEU A 213 6.74 -3.03 1.62
N ALA A 214 6.96 -3.01 0.31
CA ALA A 214 6.58 -1.87 -0.53
C ALA A 214 5.06 -1.71 -0.58
N ASP A 215 4.33 -2.80 -0.70
CA ASP A 215 2.87 -2.78 -0.70
C ASP A 215 2.30 -2.28 0.62
N LEU A 216 2.90 -2.66 1.75
CA LEU A 216 2.47 -2.20 3.06
C LEU A 216 2.70 -0.70 3.25
N THR A 217 3.83 -0.14 2.75
CA THR A 217 4.04 1.32 2.76
C THR A 217 3.03 2.05 1.87
N ASN A 218 2.74 1.51 0.68
CA ASN A 218 1.72 2.05 -0.23
C ASN A 218 0.31 1.94 0.36
N TYR A 219 -0.01 0.82 1.01
CA TYR A 219 -1.29 0.61 1.69
C TYR A 219 -1.50 1.66 2.78
N LEU A 220 -0.49 1.91 3.61
CA LEU A 220 -0.58 2.92 4.66
C LEU A 220 -0.65 4.35 4.12
N MET A 221 0.06 4.63 3.03
CA MET A 221 -0.08 5.92 2.34
C MET A 221 -1.52 6.14 1.85
N LEU A 222 -2.20 5.12 1.33
CA LEU A 222 -3.62 5.19 0.96
C LEU A 222 -4.53 5.23 2.19
N GLU A 223 -4.25 4.43 3.22
CA GLU A 223 -5.08 4.36 4.44
C GLU A 223 -5.05 5.68 5.21
N MET A 224 -3.86 6.22 5.47
CA MET A 224 -3.64 7.33 6.40
C MET A 224 -3.30 8.66 5.72
N GLY A 225 -2.91 8.65 4.45
CA GLY A 225 -2.39 9.84 3.77
C GLY A 225 -0.91 10.14 4.08
N GLN A 226 -0.24 9.33 4.90
CA GLN A 226 1.15 9.49 5.28
C GLN A 226 2.04 8.57 4.43
N PRO A 227 2.85 9.12 3.50
CA PRO A 227 3.83 8.32 2.78
C PRO A 227 4.93 7.81 3.72
N MET A 228 5.37 6.61 3.47
CA MET A 228 6.45 5.96 4.20
C MET A 228 7.46 5.38 3.23
N HIS A 229 8.67 5.15 3.70
CA HIS A 229 9.69 4.44 2.93
C HIS A 229 10.34 3.36 3.78
N ALA A 230 10.73 2.28 3.13
CA ALA A 230 11.42 1.17 3.76
C ALA A 230 12.76 0.95 3.06
N PHE A 231 13.84 1.08 3.81
CA PHE A 231 15.20 0.81 3.34
C PHE A 231 15.63 -0.59 3.78
N ASP A 232 16.38 -1.28 2.95
CA ASP A 232 17.12 -2.46 3.40
C ASP A 232 18.16 -2.03 4.43
N SER A 233 18.03 -2.50 5.67
CA SER A 233 18.92 -2.11 6.78
C SER A 233 20.39 -2.47 6.52
N ARG A 234 20.68 -3.44 5.64
CA ARG A 234 22.05 -3.81 5.23
C ARG A 234 22.74 -2.70 4.42
N LYS A 235 21.92 -1.82 3.82
CA LYS A 235 22.39 -0.76 2.91
C LYS A 235 22.35 0.64 3.53
N VAL A 236 21.57 0.83 4.62
CA VAL A 236 21.36 2.15 5.25
C VAL A 236 21.52 2.04 6.76
N GLU A 237 22.70 2.46 7.27
CA GLU A 237 23.05 2.39 8.70
C GLU A 237 22.98 3.74 9.41
N LYS A 238 23.32 4.84 8.69
CA LYS A 238 23.43 6.19 9.24
C LYS A 238 22.57 7.16 8.44
N ILE A 239 21.43 7.53 8.99
CA ILE A 239 20.49 8.40 8.29
C ILE A 239 20.86 9.87 8.50
N ARG A 240 21.03 10.60 7.42
CA ARG A 240 21.24 12.05 7.40
C ARG A 240 20.31 12.70 6.39
N ILE A 241 19.59 13.72 6.83
CA ILE A 241 18.66 14.45 5.97
C ILE A 241 19.27 15.82 5.67
N LYS A 242 19.71 16.04 4.43
CA LYS A 242 20.47 17.24 4.03
C LYS A 242 20.37 17.55 2.56
N ARG A 243 20.78 18.75 2.20
CA ARG A 243 21.07 19.15 0.82
C ARG A 243 22.57 19.11 0.53
N PHE A 244 22.93 19.19 -0.73
CA PHE A 244 24.32 19.21 -1.20
C PHE A 244 24.62 20.55 -1.86
N ASP A 245 25.83 21.07 -1.66
CA ASP A 245 26.27 22.37 -2.21
C ASP A 245 26.54 22.33 -3.73
N LYS A 246 26.65 21.13 -4.31
CA LYS A 246 26.96 20.93 -5.73
C LYS A 246 25.97 19.97 -6.37
N PRO A 247 25.54 20.26 -7.61
CA PRO A 247 24.73 19.34 -8.38
C PRO A 247 25.43 18.00 -8.63
N PHE A 248 24.63 16.92 -8.69
CA PHE A 248 25.10 15.58 -9.02
C PHE A 248 23.98 14.77 -9.68
N THR A 249 24.35 13.63 -10.28
CA THR A 249 23.37 12.68 -10.86
C THR A 249 23.02 11.60 -9.86
N PHE A 250 21.73 11.29 -9.74
CA PHE A 250 21.21 10.27 -8.85
C PHE A 250 20.23 9.35 -9.58
N LYS A 251 20.39 8.03 -9.42
CA LYS A 251 19.55 7.02 -10.05
C LYS A 251 18.44 6.61 -9.09
N THR A 252 17.20 6.83 -9.51
CA THR A 252 15.99 6.51 -8.74
C THR A 252 15.50 5.08 -9.00
N LEU A 253 14.55 4.59 -8.16
CA LEU A 253 13.97 3.23 -8.22
C LEU A 253 13.39 2.84 -9.59
N ASP A 254 12.91 3.81 -10.36
CA ASP A 254 12.43 3.62 -11.74
C ASP A 254 13.56 3.46 -12.78
N GLY A 255 14.82 3.40 -12.33
CA GLY A 255 15.99 3.23 -13.16
C GLY A 255 16.43 4.51 -13.90
N VAL A 256 15.76 5.65 -13.69
CA VAL A 256 16.03 6.90 -14.37
C VAL A 256 17.11 7.70 -13.62
N GLU A 257 18.09 8.23 -14.36
CA GLU A 257 19.06 9.17 -13.83
C GLU A 257 18.49 10.59 -13.80
N ARG A 258 18.58 11.23 -12.62
CA ARG A 258 18.05 12.57 -12.37
C ARG A 258 19.15 13.52 -11.92
N ASN A 259 19.12 14.73 -12.43
CA ASN A 259 20.05 15.78 -11.99
C ASN A 259 19.52 16.43 -10.71
N ILE A 260 20.24 16.26 -9.62
CA ILE A 260 19.93 16.82 -8.31
C ILE A 260 20.66 18.16 -8.17
N ASP A 261 19.90 19.20 -7.84
CA ASP A 261 20.45 20.54 -7.58
C ASP A 261 20.64 20.78 -6.07
N GLU A 262 21.22 21.91 -5.72
CA GLU A 262 21.49 22.34 -4.34
C GLU A 262 20.21 22.63 -3.52
N ASN A 263 19.06 22.70 -4.16
CA ASN A 263 17.76 22.97 -3.52
C ASN A 263 16.98 21.70 -3.24
N THR A 264 17.45 20.54 -3.69
CA THR A 264 16.75 19.26 -3.53
C THR A 264 17.21 18.58 -2.25
N LEU A 265 16.25 18.31 -1.34
CA LEU A 265 16.51 17.63 -0.09
C LEU A 265 16.72 16.14 -0.34
N MET A 266 17.75 15.58 0.27
CA MET A 266 18.11 14.17 0.14
C MET A 266 18.09 13.47 1.49
N ILE A 267 17.75 12.19 1.47
CA ILE A 267 18.03 11.25 2.56
C ILE A 267 19.31 10.52 2.19
N CYS A 268 20.23 10.40 3.14
CA CYS A 268 21.56 9.87 2.92
C CYS A 268 21.92 8.78 3.94
N ASN A 269 22.71 7.81 3.51
CA ASN A 269 23.49 6.95 4.39
C ASN A 269 24.86 7.62 4.64
N GLY A 270 24.99 8.31 5.77
CA GLY A 270 26.12 9.21 6.01
C GLY A 270 26.19 10.34 4.98
N ASN A 271 27.15 10.27 4.05
CA ASN A 271 27.30 11.25 2.97
C ASN A 271 26.77 10.74 1.61
N THR A 272 26.36 9.49 1.51
CA THR A 272 25.90 8.89 0.26
C THR A 272 24.38 9.05 0.13
N PRO A 273 23.87 9.72 -0.91
CA PRO A 273 22.44 9.86 -1.15
C PRO A 273 21.78 8.48 -1.35
N VAL A 274 20.64 8.26 -0.72
CA VAL A 274 19.85 7.01 -0.83
C VAL A 274 18.41 7.25 -1.25
N ALA A 275 17.89 8.48 -1.09
CA ALA A 275 16.55 8.83 -1.58
C ALA A 275 16.42 10.35 -1.79
N ILE A 276 15.52 10.74 -2.70
CA ILE A 276 15.06 12.12 -2.84
C ILE A 276 13.90 12.28 -1.85
N ALA A 277 14.09 13.12 -0.83
CA ALA A 277 13.16 13.28 0.28
C ALA A 277 11.73 13.63 -0.20
N GLY A 278 10.76 12.80 0.18
CA GLY A 278 9.35 12.97 -0.16
C GLY A 278 8.99 12.75 -1.64
N ILE A 279 9.90 12.26 -2.46
CA ILE A 279 9.67 12.05 -3.91
C ILE A 279 9.88 10.59 -4.27
N MET A 280 11.12 10.07 -4.18
CA MET A 280 11.43 8.70 -4.61
C MET A 280 12.72 8.18 -4.01
N GLY A 281 12.74 6.89 -3.67
CA GLY A 281 13.94 6.17 -3.23
C GLY A 281 14.99 6.00 -4.34
N GLY A 282 16.21 5.71 -3.95
CA GLY A 282 17.30 5.35 -4.84
C GLY A 282 17.35 3.86 -5.12
N LEU A 283 17.82 3.51 -6.33
CA LEU A 283 17.90 2.12 -6.77
C LEU A 283 18.81 1.26 -5.86
N ASP A 284 19.92 1.82 -5.38
CA ASP A 284 20.91 1.08 -4.59
C ASP A 284 20.46 0.77 -3.15
N SER A 285 19.44 1.47 -2.64
CA SER A 285 18.87 1.27 -1.29
C SER A 285 17.57 0.47 -1.28
N GLU A 286 17.15 -0.04 -2.43
CA GLU A 286 15.91 -0.78 -2.64
C GLU A 286 15.82 -2.05 -1.79
N ILE A 287 14.60 -2.33 -1.33
CA ILE A 287 14.21 -3.63 -0.80
C ILE A 287 14.22 -4.66 -1.94
N VAL A 288 14.89 -5.77 -1.69
CA VAL A 288 15.00 -6.90 -2.62
C VAL A 288 14.36 -8.16 -2.03
N ASP A 289 14.17 -9.20 -2.85
CA ASP A 289 13.45 -10.42 -2.44
C ASP A 289 14.02 -11.13 -1.22
N ASP A 290 15.32 -10.95 -0.94
CA ASP A 290 16.00 -11.53 0.21
C ASP A 290 16.13 -10.56 1.40
N THR A 291 15.46 -9.42 1.37
CA THR A 291 15.45 -8.46 2.48
C THR A 291 14.68 -9.02 3.66
N THR A 292 15.39 -9.32 4.75
CA THR A 292 14.82 -9.79 6.02
C THR A 292 14.90 -8.73 7.12
N THR A 293 15.54 -7.60 6.86
CA THR A 293 15.73 -6.50 7.80
C THR A 293 15.44 -5.18 7.12
N LEU A 294 14.62 -4.36 7.75
CA LEU A 294 14.25 -3.05 7.20
C LEU A 294 14.49 -1.92 8.20
N THR A 295 14.83 -0.76 7.69
CA THR A 295 14.74 0.53 8.38
C THR A 295 13.56 1.28 7.81
N LEU A 296 12.51 1.40 8.62
CA LEU A 296 11.27 2.07 8.25
C LEU A 296 11.40 3.57 8.50
N GLU A 297 10.97 4.36 7.53
CA GLU A 297 10.92 5.82 7.57
C GLU A 297 9.46 6.31 7.57
N SER A 298 9.18 7.33 8.38
CA SER A 298 8.02 8.19 8.25
C SER A 298 8.43 9.61 8.61
N ALA A 299 8.20 10.57 7.71
CA ALA A 299 8.73 11.91 7.86
C ALA A 299 7.76 13.00 7.41
N THR A 300 8.08 14.25 7.74
CA THR A 300 7.40 15.43 7.21
C THR A 300 8.43 16.39 6.65
N PHE A 301 8.29 16.68 5.36
CA PHE A 301 9.17 17.57 4.62
C PHE A 301 8.45 18.88 4.24
N ASN A 302 9.22 19.93 3.99
CA ASN A 302 8.68 21.20 3.56
C ASN A 302 7.92 21.07 2.22
N ALA A 303 6.61 21.32 2.25
CA ALA A 303 5.72 21.12 1.12
C ALA A 303 6.12 21.92 -0.13
N VAL A 304 6.58 23.16 0.06
CA VAL A 304 7.02 24.03 -1.04
C VAL A 304 8.29 23.49 -1.69
N SER A 305 9.25 22.99 -0.87
CA SER A 305 10.47 22.38 -1.36
C SER A 305 10.18 21.12 -2.16
N VAL A 306 9.35 20.21 -1.65
CA VAL A 306 8.94 18.99 -2.38
C VAL A 306 8.30 19.35 -3.71
N ARG A 307 7.30 20.26 -3.71
CA ARG A 307 6.63 20.69 -4.93
C ARG A 307 7.59 21.29 -5.97
N LYS A 308 8.52 22.16 -5.55
CA LYS A 308 9.50 22.75 -6.46
C LYS A 308 10.46 21.70 -7.02
N SER A 309 10.88 20.73 -6.20
CA SER A 309 11.76 19.65 -6.62
C SER A 309 11.07 18.71 -7.62
N THR A 310 9.78 18.37 -7.42
CA THR A 310 9.03 17.56 -8.41
C THR A 310 8.92 18.24 -9.78
N VAL A 311 8.77 19.56 -9.80
CA VAL A 311 8.72 20.32 -11.07
C VAL A 311 10.09 20.32 -11.76
N ARG A 312 11.18 20.59 -11.02
CA ARG A 312 12.55 20.58 -11.57
C ARG A 312 12.96 19.21 -12.11
N LEU A 313 12.61 18.16 -11.38
CA LEU A 313 12.92 16.78 -11.75
C LEU A 313 11.95 16.20 -12.79
N ALA A 314 10.90 16.94 -13.16
CA ALA A 314 9.79 16.47 -13.99
C ALA A 314 9.22 15.12 -13.50
N HIS A 315 9.17 14.94 -12.17
CA HIS A 315 8.78 13.68 -11.55
C HIS A 315 7.87 13.90 -10.35
N ARG A 316 6.59 13.59 -10.54
CA ARG A 316 5.56 13.73 -9.52
C ARG A 316 5.03 12.35 -9.16
N THR A 317 5.11 11.98 -7.89
CA THR A 317 4.72 10.68 -7.37
C THR A 317 3.53 10.80 -6.40
N ASP A 318 2.89 9.68 -6.08
CA ASP A 318 1.83 9.62 -5.06
C ASP A 318 2.28 10.15 -3.70
N ALA A 319 3.53 9.87 -3.32
CA ALA A 319 4.14 10.40 -2.12
C ALA A 319 4.29 11.93 -2.19
N SER A 320 4.87 12.44 -3.27
CA SER A 320 5.09 13.88 -3.42
C SER A 320 3.79 14.68 -3.51
N MET A 321 2.73 14.12 -4.11
CA MET A 321 1.40 14.74 -4.14
C MET A 321 0.81 14.94 -2.74
N ARG A 322 1.16 14.08 -1.79
CA ARG A 322 0.75 14.21 -0.39
C ARG A 322 1.64 15.16 0.38
N TYR A 323 2.96 15.04 0.26
CA TYR A 323 3.91 15.94 0.93
C TYR A 323 3.72 17.42 0.53
N GLU A 324 3.37 17.72 -0.72
CA GLU A 324 3.11 19.08 -1.17
C GLU A 324 1.87 19.74 -0.54
N LYS A 325 1.09 19.00 0.29
CA LYS A 325 -0.13 19.46 0.97
C LYS A 325 0.07 19.84 2.44
N CYS A 326 1.30 19.92 2.92
CA CYS A 326 1.60 20.18 4.34
C CYS A 326 1.03 19.12 5.27
N LEU A 327 1.56 17.90 5.17
CA LEU A 327 1.16 16.79 6.05
C LEU A 327 1.39 17.12 7.52
N ASP A 328 0.53 16.57 8.37
CA ASP A 328 0.63 16.71 9.82
C ASP A 328 1.86 15.93 10.36
N PRO A 329 2.82 16.59 10.99
CA PRO A 329 3.99 15.91 11.54
C PRO A 329 3.66 14.87 12.63
N GLU A 330 2.54 14.98 13.32
CA GLU A 330 2.14 14.01 14.34
C GLU A 330 1.78 12.65 13.73
N MET A 331 1.40 12.59 12.47
CA MET A 331 1.10 11.34 11.78
C MET A 331 2.32 10.45 11.58
N THR A 332 3.55 10.97 11.62
CA THR A 332 4.76 10.18 11.38
C THR A 332 4.89 9.00 12.33
N VAL A 333 4.72 9.22 13.63
CA VAL A 333 4.82 8.19 14.67
C VAL A 333 3.61 7.24 14.61
N THR A 334 2.41 7.78 14.38
CA THR A 334 1.19 6.99 14.24
C THR A 334 1.31 6.00 13.07
N ALA A 335 1.88 6.45 11.95
CA ALA A 335 2.09 5.60 10.78
C ALA A 335 3.08 4.47 11.06
N ILE A 336 4.18 4.72 11.79
CA ILE A 336 5.11 3.67 12.22
C ILE A 336 4.39 2.64 13.11
N ALA A 337 3.61 3.09 14.10
CA ALA A 337 2.86 2.20 14.99
C ALA A 337 1.84 1.34 14.20
N ARG A 338 1.18 1.93 13.20
CA ARG A 338 0.24 1.21 12.33
C ARG A 338 0.96 0.20 11.43
N PHE A 339 2.11 0.57 10.89
CA PHE A 339 2.92 -0.32 10.06
C PHE A 339 3.35 -1.57 10.87
N VAL A 340 3.90 -1.37 12.06
CA VAL A 340 4.34 -2.48 12.93
C VAL A 340 3.16 -3.39 13.29
N TYR A 341 2.01 -2.82 13.62
CA TYR A 341 0.80 -3.59 13.90
C TYR A 341 0.40 -4.49 12.72
N LEU A 342 0.32 -3.91 11.51
CA LEU A 342 -0.06 -4.68 10.32
C LEU A 342 1.01 -5.70 9.92
N LEU A 343 2.28 -5.35 10.06
CA LEU A 343 3.38 -6.27 9.77
C LEU A 343 3.31 -7.49 10.69
N LYS A 344 3.15 -7.31 12.01
CA LYS A 344 2.98 -8.40 12.99
C LYS A 344 1.74 -9.26 12.73
N LYS A 345 0.67 -8.65 12.26
CA LYS A 345 -0.58 -9.36 11.96
C LYS A 345 -0.41 -10.43 10.88
N TYR A 346 0.45 -10.17 9.89
CA TYR A 346 0.63 -11.04 8.73
C TYR A 346 1.97 -11.76 8.70
N ASP A 347 2.94 -11.34 9.52
CA ASP A 347 4.25 -11.96 9.71
C ASP A 347 4.59 -11.91 11.22
N SER A 348 4.12 -12.91 11.95
CA SER A 348 4.16 -12.93 13.43
C SER A 348 5.57 -13.04 14.01
N ASP A 349 6.54 -13.47 13.20
CA ASP A 349 7.89 -13.76 13.67
C ASP A 349 8.83 -12.55 13.63
N ILE A 350 8.35 -11.42 13.13
CA ILE A 350 9.14 -10.19 13.05
C ILE A 350 9.60 -9.71 14.43
N LYS A 351 10.73 -9.04 14.46
CA LYS A 351 11.30 -8.45 15.68
C LYS A 351 11.62 -6.99 15.46
N VAL A 352 11.07 -6.12 16.29
CA VAL A 352 11.51 -4.73 16.37
C VAL A 352 12.83 -4.72 17.15
N VAL A 353 13.89 -4.19 16.55
CA VAL A 353 15.27 -4.26 17.09
C VAL A 353 15.88 -2.89 17.40
N SER A 354 15.12 -1.82 17.20
CA SER A 354 15.48 -0.48 17.67
C SER A 354 14.35 0.13 18.49
N SER A 355 14.67 1.10 19.36
CA SER A 355 13.66 2.03 19.85
C SER A 355 13.25 2.97 18.74
N LEU A 356 12.07 3.58 18.89
CA LEU A 356 11.68 4.67 17.97
C LEU A 356 12.73 5.78 18.02
N THR A 357 13.35 6.06 16.89
CA THR A 357 14.22 7.21 16.73
C THR A 357 13.40 8.30 16.05
N ASP A 358 13.14 9.38 16.77
CA ASP A 358 12.28 10.46 16.35
C ASP A 358 12.97 11.81 16.65
N GLU A 359 13.19 12.58 15.60
CA GLU A 359 13.69 13.94 15.70
C GLU A 359 12.63 14.89 15.14
N TYR A 360 12.11 15.73 16.03
CA TYR A 360 11.13 16.77 15.72
C TYR A 360 11.87 18.12 15.75
N ALA A 361 12.44 18.51 14.62
CA ALA A 361 13.34 19.66 14.52
C ALA A 361 12.66 20.97 14.90
N PHE A 362 11.40 21.15 14.51
CA PHE A 362 10.60 22.32 14.94
C PHE A 362 9.11 21.98 14.96
N ARG A 363 8.42 22.48 15.99
CA ARG A 363 6.96 22.36 16.12
C ARG A 363 6.32 23.65 15.66
N TYR A 364 5.11 23.53 15.10
CA TYR A 364 4.28 24.70 14.85
C TYR A 364 3.80 25.24 16.19
N ASP A 365 3.85 26.57 16.34
CA ASP A 365 3.21 27.23 17.45
C ASP A 365 1.68 27.09 17.35
N THR A 366 1.02 27.05 18.50
CA THR A 366 -0.44 27.11 18.53
C THR A 366 -0.91 28.43 17.92
N VAL A 367 -1.66 28.34 16.84
CA VAL A 367 -2.24 29.52 16.20
C VAL A 367 -3.49 29.92 16.99
N VAL A 368 -3.45 31.08 17.62
CA VAL A 368 -4.61 31.68 18.29
C VAL A 368 -5.24 32.67 17.33
N LEU A 369 -6.49 32.43 16.98
CA LEU A 369 -7.28 33.36 16.14
C LEU A 369 -8.27 34.14 16.98
N ASP A 370 -8.28 35.44 16.82
CA ASP A 370 -9.35 36.27 17.36
C ASP A 370 -10.62 36.00 16.58
N PHE A 371 -11.63 35.47 17.28
CA PHE A 371 -12.87 35.06 16.66
C PHE A 371 -13.91 36.18 16.73
N ASP A 372 -14.36 36.67 15.57
CA ASP A 372 -15.50 37.62 15.43
C ASP A 372 -16.70 36.92 14.81
N LYS A 373 -17.70 36.61 15.64
CA LYS A 373 -18.95 36.00 15.20
C LYS A 373 -19.64 36.83 14.11
N ASN A 374 -19.66 38.14 14.23
CA ASN A 374 -20.34 39.02 13.26
C ASN A 374 -19.64 38.99 11.90
N PHE A 375 -18.31 38.79 11.89
CA PHE A 375 -17.58 38.60 10.64
C PHE A 375 -17.99 37.28 9.97
N VAL A 376 -18.09 36.20 10.75
CA VAL A 376 -18.50 34.87 10.24
C VAL A 376 -19.93 34.92 9.68
N ASP A 377 -20.89 35.50 10.45
CA ASP A 377 -22.28 35.63 10.04
C ASP A 377 -22.41 36.43 8.73
N ARG A 378 -21.69 37.54 8.64
CA ARG A 378 -21.68 38.38 7.44
C ARG A 378 -21.04 37.67 6.23
N TYR A 379 -19.99 36.90 6.47
CA TYR A 379 -19.26 36.24 5.38
C TYR A 379 -20.01 35.01 4.86
N THR A 380 -20.63 34.23 5.74
CA THR A 380 -21.41 33.04 5.40
C THR A 380 -22.84 33.34 4.98
N GLY A 381 -23.39 34.48 5.37
CA GLY A 381 -24.81 34.82 5.20
C GLY A 381 -25.74 34.03 6.12
N ILE A 382 -25.21 33.35 7.14
CA ILE A 382 -25.94 32.52 8.09
C ILE A 382 -25.69 33.03 9.49
N GLU A 383 -26.78 33.21 10.28
CA GLU A 383 -26.64 33.51 11.69
C GLU A 383 -26.09 32.27 12.43
N THR A 384 -24.82 32.33 12.83
CA THR A 384 -24.16 31.20 13.53
C THR A 384 -24.46 31.26 15.03
N VAL A 385 -24.56 30.09 15.65
CA VAL A 385 -24.65 29.95 17.11
C VAL A 385 -23.48 29.13 17.65
N SER A 386 -22.90 29.63 18.74
CA SER A 386 -21.63 29.14 19.25
C SER A 386 -21.62 27.63 19.63
N TYR A 387 -22.73 27.15 20.16
CA TYR A 387 -22.81 25.78 20.67
C TYR A 387 -23.18 24.71 19.60
N THR A 388 -23.82 25.12 18.50
CA THR A 388 -24.19 24.17 17.42
C THR A 388 -23.35 24.28 16.17
N HIS A 389 -22.93 25.50 15.79
CA HIS A 389 -22.20 25.74 14.56
C HIS A 389 -20.68 25.87 14.75
N LEU A 390 -20.24 26.37 15.93
CA LEU A 390 -18.83 26.69 16.17
C LEU A 390 -18.12 25.64 17.05
N ARG A 391 -18.84 24.96 17.96
CA ARG A 391 -18.30 23.88 18.80
C ARG A 391 -18.46 22.49 18.22
N ALA A 392 -19.28 22.29 17.21
CA ALA A 392 -19.54 20.99 16.61
C ALA A 392 -18.30 20.34 15.92
N HIS A 393 -17.20 21.07 15.82
CA HIS A 393 -15.96 20.61 15.21
C HIS A 393 -14.79 20.47 16.21
N GLU A 394 -15.06 20.49 17.51
CA GLU A 394 -14.04 20.28 18.55
C GLU A 394 -13.80 18.79 18.90
N THR A 395 -14.43 17.85 18.19
CA THR A 395 -14.26 16.40 18.42
C THR A 395 -13.63 15.72 17.22
#